data_19f6eedc5adf6e35af49bd244bcfe095
#
_entry.id   19f6eedc5adf6e35af49bd244bcfe095
#
_cell.length_a   1.000
_cell.length_b   1.000
_cell.length_c   1.000
_cell.angle_alpha   90.00
_cell.angle_beta   90.00
_cell.angle_gamma   90.00
#
_symmetry.space_group_name_H-M   'P 1'
#
loop_
_entity.id
_entity.type
_entity.pdbx_description
1 polymer ?
#
loop_
_entity_poly.entity_id
_entity_poly.type
_entity_poly.pdbx_seq_one_letter_code
_entity_poly.pdbx_strand_id
1 'polypeptide(L)'
;QASGFLIKRGLWLILVEITLVTFGLTFNPFFNFFILQVIWAIGFSMVILGLLMRISYQVVLIAGIVLFFGHNIVDYPDLPQNGVAGNLWSLFLTSSGRVIPIDSSHMIGVFYAILPWTGVMLMGYSIGKWFQKDFPAEKRKRLLLITGSSLILLFIILRILKGYGNPGGWDGKNLYSFLDTSKYPPSLQYCCMTLGPGI
;
A
#
# COMPACT_ATOMS: atom_id res chain seq x y z
N GLN A 1 -1.18 -10.98 22.55
CA GLN A 1 -2.21 -9.93 22.75
C GLN A 1 -2.23 -8.91 21.59
N ALA A 2 -1.11 -8.35 21.19
CA ALA A 2 -1.04 -7.33 20.13
C ALA A 2 -1.58 -7.82 18.76
N SER A 3 -1.24 -9.04 18.34
CA SER A 3 -1.73 -9.62 17.08
C SER A 3 -3.27 -9.72 17.05
N GLY A 4 -3.89 -10.24 18.11
CA GLY A 4 -5.35 -10.33 18.20
C GLY A 4 -6.04 -8.95 18.19
N PHE A 5 -5.42 -7.96 18.82
CA PHE A 5 -5.90 -6.56 18.79
C PHE A 5 -5.87 -5.99 17.36
N LEU A 6 -4.76 -6.16 16.64
CA LEU A 6 -4.63 -5.69 15.25
C LEU A 6 -5.65 -6.35 14.33
N ILE A 7 -5.84 -7.66 14.43
CA ILE A 7 -6.84 -8.38 13.62
C ILE A 7 -8.25 -7.86 13.88
N LYS A 8 -8.66 -7.77 15.15
CA LYS A 8 -9.99 -7.26 15.50
C LYS A 8 -10.22 -5.83 15.00
N ARG A 9 -9.22 -4.96 15.19
CA ARG A 9 -9.30 -3.57 14.74
C ARG A 9 -9.30 -3.46 13.21
N GLY A 10 -8.50 -4.28 12.52
CA GLY A 10 -8.49 -4.34 11.06
C GLY A 10 -9.85 -4.76 10.49
N LEU A 11 -10.44 -5.83 11.05
CA LEU A 11 -11.78 -6.27 10.65
C LEU A 11 -12.85 -5.21 10.93
N TRP A 12 -12.74 -4.50 12.06
CA TRP A 12 -13.63 -3.39 12.38
C TRP A 12 -13.51 -2.25 11.35
N LEU A 13 -12.30 -1.87 10.95
CA LEU A 13 -12.08 -0.83 9.94
C LEU A 13 -12.66 -1.25 8.57
N ILE A 14 -12.51 -2.51 8.17
CA ILE A 14 -13.13 -3.03 6.94
C ILE A 14 -14.65 -2.91 7.02
N LEU A 15 -15.26 -3.27 8.15
CA LEU A 15 -16.70 -3.13 8.35
C LEU A 15 -17.15 -1.67 8.27
N VAL A 16 -16.42 -0.75 8.91
CA VAL A 16 -16.69 0.69 8.89
C VAL A 16 -16.64 1.23 7.45
N GLU A 17 -15.66 0.81 6.65
CA GLU A 17 -15.54 1.24 5.25
C GLU A 17 -16.75 0.79 4.42
N ILE A 18 -17.10 -0.50 4.52
CA ILE A 18 -18.20 -1.07 3.74
C ILE A 18 -19.57 -0.50 4.16
N THR A 19 -19.71 -0.08 5.40
CA THR A 19 -21.00 0.45 5.92
C THR A 19 -21.00 1.97 6.01
N LEU A 20 -20.37 2.53 7.03
CA LEU A 20 -20.47 3.96 7.37
C LEU A 20 -19.81 4.85 6.30
N VAL A 21 -18.63 4.49 5.80
CA VAL A 21 -17.92 5.32 4.82
C VAL A 21 -18.63 5.24 3.46
N THR A 22 -19.00 4.05 3.03
CA THR A 22 -19.77 3.84 1.80
C THR A 22 -21.08 4.62 1.84
N PHE A 23 -21.83 4.50 2.94
CA PHE A 23 -23.08 5.27 3.10
C PHE A 23 -22.83 6.78 3.11
N GLY A 24 -21.81 7.25 3.85
CA GLY A 24 -21.48 8.67 3.94
C GLY A 24 -21.05 9.30 2.62
N LEU A 25 -20.45 8.53 1.72
CA LEU A 25 -20.03 8.99 0.40
C LEU A 25 -21.13 8.89 -0.67
N THR A 26 -21.98 7.88 -0.58
CA THR A 26 -23.04 7.63 -1.60
C THR A 26 -24.40 8.20 -1.22
N PHE A 27 -24.67 8.40 0.07
CA PHE A 27 -25.99 8.69 0.63
C PHE A 27 -27.08 7.74 0.14
N ASN A 28 -26.69 6.51 -0.24
CA ASN A 28 -27.60 5.51 -0.79
C ASN A 28 -27.85 4.38 0.22
N PRO A 29 -29.07 4.29 0.80
CA PRO A 29 -29.41 3.25 1.77
C PRO A 29 -29.52 1.85 1.17
N PHE A 30 -29.58 1.72 -0.14
CA PHE A 30 -29.64 0.42 -0.84
C PHE A 30 -28.25 -0.17 -1.12
N PHE A 31 -27.16 0.58 -0.86
CA PHE A 31 -25.79 0.12 -1.05
C PHE A 31 -25.48 -0.43 -2.46
N ASN A 32 -26.09 0.16 -3.50
CA ASN A 32 -25.83 -0.26 -4.87
C ASN A 32 -24.37 -0.06 -5.33
N PHE A 33 -23.62 0.80 -4.66
CA PHE A 33 -22.22 1.06 -4.95
C PHE A 33 -21.38 1.07 -3.68
N PHE A 34 -20.57 0.04 -3.51
CA PHE A 34 -19.57 -0.03 -2.44
C PHE A 34 -18.29 0.69 -2.85
N ILE A 35 -17.70 1.45 -1.92
CA ILE A 35 -16.48 2.20 -2.16
C ILE A 35 -15.38 1.66 -1.25
N LEU A 36 -14.31 1.11 -1.84
CA LEU A 36 -13.16 0.57 -1.12
C LEU A 36 -11.98 1.53 -1.24
N GLN A 37 -11.74 2.29 -0.18
CA GLN A 37 -10.71 3.32 -0.12
C GLN A 37 -9.61 3.00 0.90
N VAL A 38 -9.03 4.05 1.48
CA VAL A 38 -7.86 3.96 2.35
C VAL A 38 -8.10 3.15 3.62
N ILE A 39 -9.28 3.26 4.24
CA ILE A 39 -9.58 2.56 5.51
C ILE A 39 -9.68 1.06 5.26
N TRP A 40 -10.25 0.65 4.11
CA TRP A 40 -10.22 -0.72 3.61
C TRP A 40 -8.79 -1.27 3.52
N ALA A 41 -7.88 -0.55 2.82
CA ALA A 41 -6.51 -0.99 2.64
C ALA A 41 -5.75 -1.05 3.99
N ILE A 42 -5.94 -0.08 4.88
CA ILE A 42 -5.39 -0.09 6.24
C ILE A 42 -5.93 -1.28 7.03
N GLY A 43 -7.25 -1.51 6.99
CA GLY A 43 -7.89 -2.62 7.70
C GLY A 43 -7.32 -3.98 7.31
N PHE A 44 -7.23 -4.26 6.01
CA PHE A 44 -6.62 -5.49 5.50
C PHE A 44 -5.13 -5.60 5.85
N SER A 45 -4.38 -4.52 5.71
CA SER A 45 -2.97 -4.50 6.09
C SER A 45 -2.76 -4.82 7.57
N MET A 46 -3.63 -4.32 8.47
CA MET A 46 -3.60 -4.65 9.90
C MET A 46 -3.92 -6.13 10.15
N VAL A 47 -4.87 -6.71 9.43
CA VAL A 47 -5.18 -8.14 9.53
C VAL A 47 -3.97 -8.98 9.09
N ILE A 48 -3.39 -8.67 7.94
CA ILE A 48 -2.20 -9.37 7.41
C ILE A 48 -1.02 -9.24 8.38
N LEU A 49 -0.71 -8.03 8.84
CA LEU A 49 0.34 -7.80 9.84
C LEU A 49 0.06 -8.63 11.12
N GLY A 50 -1.17 -8.59 11.63
CA GLY A 50 -1.56 -9.34 12.81
C GLY A 50 -1.40 -10.86 12.65
N LEU A 51 -1.66 -11.41 11.47
CA LEU A 51 -1.42 -12.83 11.15
C LEU A 51 0.07 -13.14 11.07
N LEU A 52 0.86 -12.35 10.34
CA LEU A 52 2.29 -12.57 10.17
C LEU A 52 3.08 -12.45 11.48
N MET A 53 2.66 -11.55 12.38
CA MET A 53 3.24 -11.41 13.72
C MET A 53 3.13 -12.68 14.56
N ARG A 54 2.17 -13.59 14.29
CA ARG A 54 2.04 -14.88 14.98
C ARG A 54 3.12 -15.87 14.56
N ILE A 55 3.71 -15.68 13.39
CA ILE A 55 4.74 -16.56 12.86
C ILE A 55 6.11 -16.10 13.39
N SER A 56 6.61 -14.98 12.93
CA SER A 56 7.85 -14.38 13.47
C SER A 56 8.03 -12.95 12.95
N TYR A 57 8.90 -12.20 13.63
CA TYR A 57 9.34 -10.89 13.16
C TYR A 57 10.07 -10.96 11.80
N GLN A 58 10.87 -12.00 11.59
CA GLN A 58 11.61 -12.19 10.34
C GLN A 58 10.66 -12.35 9.15
N VAL A 59 9.56 -13.08 9.33
CA VAL A 59 8.54 -13.23 8.30
C VAL A 59 7.88 -11.88 7.98
N VAL A 60 7.58 -11.06 9.00
CA VAL A 60 7.05 -9.70 8.78
C VAL A 60 8.03 -8.84 7.99
N LEU A 61 9.32 -8.86 8.37
CA LEU A 61 10.37 -8.09 7.68
C LEU A 61 10.54 -8.53 6.23
N ILE A 62 10.67 -9.84 5.98
CA ILE A 62 10.86 -10.38 4.63
C ILE A 62 9.63 -10.08 3.76
N ALA A 63 8.43 -10.34 4.27
CA ALA A 63 7.18 -10.01 3.55
C ALA A 63 7.08 -8.51 3.27
N GLY A 64 7.46 -7.67 4.24
CA GLY A 64 7.51 -6.21 4.07
C GLY A 64 8.45 -5.78 2.95
N ILE A 65 9.69 -6.32 2.93
CA ILE A 65 10.67 -6.05 1.86
C ILE A 65 10.12 -6.51 0.49
N VAL A 66 9.64 -7.74 0.40
CA VAL A 66 9.12 -8.30 -0.85
C VAL A 66 7.93 -7.48 -1.37
N LEU A 67 6.98 -7.14 -0.53
CA LEU A 67 5.82 -6.35 -0.94
C LEU A 67 6.19 -4.90 -1.23
N PHE A 68 7.05 -4.26 -0.43
CA PHE A 68 7.42 -2.87 -0.63
C PHE A 68 8.21 -2.65 -1.92
N PHE A 69 9.21 -3.49 -2.18
CA PHE A 69 10.05 -3.34 -3.37
C PHE A 69 9.51 -4.11 -4.59
N GLY A 70 8.72 -5.16 -4.38
CA GLY A 70 8.30 -6.09 -5.44
C GLY A 70 6.92 -5.83 -6.03
N HIS A 71 6.04 -5.04 -5.41
CA HIS A 71 4.66 -4.92 -5.86
C HIS A 71 4.49 -4.41 -7.30
N ASN A 72 5.41 -3.59 -7.80
CA ASN A 72 5.35 -3.11 -9.18
C ASN A 72 5.80 -4.14 -10.24
N ILE A 73 6.26 -5.33 -9.86
CA ILE A 73 6.54 -6.40 -10.84
C ILE A 73 5.26 -6.75 -11.63
N VAL A 74 4.10 -6.62 -11.01
CA VAL A 74 2.80 -6.90 -11.63
C VAL A 74 2.36 -5.85 -12.65
N ASP A 75 3.06 -4.72 -12.75
CA ASP A 75 2.74 -3.67 -13.73
C ASP A 75 3.24 -4.02 -15.14
N TYR A 76 4.11 -5.04 -15.28
CA TYR A 76 4.75 -5.41 -16.55
C TYR A 76 4.04 -6.52 -17.35
N PRO A 77 3.50 -7.58 -16.74
CA PRO A 77 2.76 -8.58 -17.49
C PRO A 77 1.38 -8.09 -17.91
N ASP A 78 0.90 -8.59 -19.03
CA ASP A 78 -0.49 -8.42 -19.45
C ASP A 78 -1.41 -9.21 -18.50
N LEU A 79 -1.83 -8.56 -17.44
CA LEU A 79 -2.70 -9.17 -16.44
C LEU A 79 -4.13 -9.32 -16.96
N PRO A 80 -4.85 -10.37 -16.54
CA PRO A 80 -6.25 -10.53 -16.89
C PRO A 80 -7.04 -9.29 -16.50
N GLN A 81 -7.68 -8.65 -17.48
CA GLN A 81 -8.50 -7.46 -17.25
C GLN A 81 -9.95 -7.82 -16.89
N ASN A 82 -10.40 -9.03 -17.18
CA ASN A 82 -11.79 -9.46 -17.02
C ASN A 82 -11.91 -10.74 -16.19
N GLY A 83 -13.13 -11.01 -15.73
CA GLY A 83 -13.45 -12.18 -14.93
C GLY A 83 -12.93 -12.12 -13.51
N VAL A 84 -13.01 -13.25 -12.80
CA VAL A 84 -12.63 -13.36 -11.38
C VAL A 84 -11.15 -13.02 -11.17
N ALA A 85 -10.26 -13.48 -12.04
CA ALA A 85 -8.83 -13.20 -11.95
C ALA A 85 -8.55 -11.69 -12.06
N GLY A 86 -9.15 -11.00 -13.04
CA GLY A 86 -9.00 -9.54 -13.19
C GLY A 86 -9.53 -8.76 -11.99
N ASN A 87 -10.62 -9.22 -11.40
CA ASN A 87 -11.20 -8.62 -10.19
C ASN A 87 -10.28 -8.79 -8.98
N LEU A 88 -9.68 -9.98 -8.80
CA LEU A 88 -8.71 -10.24 -7.72
C LEU A 88 -7.44 -9.39 -7.90
N TRP A 89 -6.90 -9.29 -9.12
CA TRP A 89 -5.76 -8.42 -9.40
C TRP A 89 -6.05 -6.96 -9.04
N SER A 90 -7.22 -6.46 -9.42
CA SER A 90 -7.64 -5.08 -9.10
C SER A 90 -7.77 -4.86 -7.60
N LEU A 91 -8.31 -5.83 -6.86
CA LEU A 91 -8.53 -5.73 -5.43
C LEU A 91 -7.21 -5.73 -4.63
N PHE A 92 -6.27 -6.60 -5.03
CA PHE A 92 -5.06 -6.82 -4.24
C PHE A 92 -3.85 -5.99 -4.70
N LEU A 93 -3.68 -5.76 -6.00
CA LEU A 93 -2.41 -5.28 -6.55
C LEU A 93 -2.50 -3.97 -7.34
N THR A 94 -3.48 -3.84 -8.23
CA THR A 94 -3.45 -2.82 -9.29
C THR A 94 -4.68 -1.93 -9.33
N SER A 95 -5.28 -1.59 -8.18
CA SER A 95 -6.49 -0.76 -8.20
C SER A 95 -6.18 0.65 -8.73
N SER A 96 -6.87 1.03 -9.76
CA SER A 96 -6.85 2.36 -10.38
C SER A 96 -8.25 2.94 -10.53
N GLY A 97 -9.11 2.74 -9.52
CA GLY A 97 -10.51 3.14 -9.55
C GLY A 97 -11.40 2.18 -10.35
N ARG A 98 -11.02 0.90 -10.43
CA ARG A 98 -11.80 -0.10 -11.15
C ARG A 98 -13.14 -0.35 -10.48
N VAL A 99 -14.19 -0.41 -11.30
CA VAL A 99 -15.54 -0.80 -10.87
C VAL A 99 -15.76 -2.27 -11.22
N ILE A 100 -16.10 -3.07 -10.20
CA ILE A 100 -16.37 -4.50 -10.31
C ILE A 100 -17.88 -4.72 -10.11
N PRO A 101 -18.62 -5.21 -11.10
CA PRO A 101 -20.01 -5.59 -10.91
C PRO A 101 -20.12 -6.84 -10.04
N ILE A 102 -20.98 -6.81 -9.02
CA ILE A 102 -21.33 -7.98 -8.20
C ILE A 102 -22.55 -8.67 -8.83
N ASP A 103 -23.56 -7.88 -9.12
CA ASP A 103 -24.79 -8.31 -9.79
C ASP A 103 -25.38 -7.17 -10.66
N SER A 104 -26.61 -7.30 -11.13
CA SER A 104 -27.29 -6.29 -11.95
C SER A 104 -27.55 -4.96 -11.23
N SER A 105 -27.47 -4.93 -9.90
CA SER A 105 -27.85 -3.79 -9.07
C SER A 105 -26.70 -3.29 -8.18
N HIS A 106 -25.64 -4.08 -7.98
CA HIS A 106 -24.58 -3.78 -7.04
C HIS A 106 -23.19 -3.80 -7.70
N MET A 107 -22.35 -2.83 -7.36
CA MET A 107 -21.00 -2.67 -7.87
C MET A 107 -20.03 -2.33 -6.73
N ILE A 108 -18.74 -2.65 -6.92
CA ILE A 108 -17.66 -2.27 -6.01
C ILE A 108 -16.67 -1.39 -6.77
N GLY A 109 -16.44 -0.17 -6.29
CA GLY A 109 -15.37 0.69 -6.74
C GLY A 109 -14.11 0.47 -5.89
N VAL A 110 -13.04 -0.05 -6.51
CA VAL A 110 -11.77 -0.31 -5.84
C VAL A 110 -10.79 0.82 -6.13
N PHE A 111 -10.49 1.65 -5.14
CA PHE A 111 -9.60 2.80 -5.27
C PHE A 111 -8.23 2.57 -4.63
N TYR A 112 -8.12 1.63 -3.67
CA TYR A 112 -6.89 1.31 -2.96
C TYR A 112 -6.59 -0.18 -3.02
N ALA A 113 -5.48 -0.55 -3.65
CA ALA A 113 -4.95 -1.91 -3.64
C ALA A 113 -4.41 -2.27 -2.25
N ILE A 114 -4.61 -3.53 -1.82
CA ILE A 114 -4.25 -3.97 -0.47
C ILE A 114 -2.74 -4.14 -0.32
N LEU A 115 -2.10 -4.90 -1.21
CA LEU A 115 -0.72 -5.38 -1.01
C LEU A 115 0.35 -4.28 -1.01
N PRO A 116 0.31 -3.24 -1.87
CA PRO A 116 1.28 -2.16 -1.79
C PRO A 116 1.29 -1.45 -0.43
N TRP A 117 0.11 -1.13 0.09
CA TRP A 117 -0.02 -0.49 1.39
C TRP A 117 0.30 -1.43 2.56
N THR A 118 0.05 -2.73 2.38
CA THR A 118 0.52 -3.75 3.33
C THR A 118 2.05 -3.74 3.41
N GLY A 119 2.76 -3.68 2.28
CA GLY A 119 4.22 -3.55 2.26
C GLY A 119 4.72 -2.37 3.09
N VAL A 120 4.12 -1.19 2.92
CA VAL A 120 4.44 0.01 3.72
C VAL A 120 4.20 -0.23 5.20
N MET A 121 3.07 -0.83 5.58
CA MET A 121 2.74 -1.10 6.99
C MET A 121 3.71 -2.11 7.63
N LEU A 122 4.06 -3.19 6.93
CA LEU A 122 5.01 -4.19 7.42
C LEU A 122 6.41 -3.60 7.61
N MET A 123 6.86 -2.75 6.68
CA MET A 123 8.14 -2.02 6.80
C MET A 123 8.11 -1.06 7.99
N GLY A 124 7.03 -0.29 8.15
CA GLY A 124 6.85 0.60 9.32
C GLY A 124 6.89 -0.17 10.64
N TYR A 125 6.22 -1.31 10.74
CA TYR A 125 6.29 -2.18 11.91
C TYR A 125 7.73 -2.67 12.17
N SER A 126 8.45 -3.03 11.12
CA SER A 126 9.82 -3.51 11.23
C SER A 126 10.78 -2.44 11.76
N ILE A 127 10.63 -1.20 11.27
CA ILE A 127 11.36 -0.02 11.74
C ILE A 127 10.98 0.30 13.20
N GLY A 128 9.78 -0.05 13.64
CA GLY A 128 9.30 0.17 15.00
C GLY A 128 10.23 -0.39 16.10
N LYS A 129 11.06 -1.40 15.79
CA LYS A 129 12.10 -1.89 16.72
C LYS A 129 13.12 -0.82 17.12
N TRP A 130 13.41 0.14 16.24
CA TRP A 130 14.37 1.21 16.53
C TRP A 130 13.82 2.22 17.54
N PHE A 131 12.53 2.17 17.84
CA PHE A 131 11.85 3.03 18.80
C PHE A 131 11.60 2.36 20.16
N GLN A 132 12.14 1.15 20.36
CA GLN A 132 12.09 0.50 21.67
C GLN A 132 12.93 1.28 22.69
N LYS A 133 12.53 1.20 23.98
CA LYS A 133 13.10 2.00 25.08
C LYS A 133 14.61 1.85 25.20
N ASP A 134 15.12 0.64 25.01
CA ASP A 134 16.54 0.32 25.18
C ASP A 134 17.39 0.52 23.91
N PHE A 135 16.77 1.02 22.83
CA PHE A 135 17.48 1.24 21.58
C PHE A 135 18.24 2.58 21.60
N PRO A 136 19.59 2.60 21.37
CA PRO A 136 20.40 3.81 21.48
C PRO A 136 19.93 4.91 20.52
N ALA A 137 19.72 6.12 21.04
CA ALA A 137 19.18 7.25 20.28
C ALA A 137 20.03 7.63 19.06
N GLU A 138 21.36 7.66 19.23
CA GLU A 138 22.31 7.97 18.15
C GLU A 138 22.27 6.92 17.04
N LYS A 139 22.18 5.63 17.40
CA LYS A 139 22.03 4.56 16.42
C LYS A 139 20.71 4.67 15.67
N ARG A 140 19.62 4.98 16.37
CA ARG A 140 18.30 5.23 15.75
C ARG A 140 18.38 6.37 14.74
N LYS A 141 18.90 7.53 15.15
CA LYS A 141 19.08 8.69 14.27
C LYS A 141 19.88 8.34 13.02
N ARG A 142 21.00 7.65 13.19
CA ARG A 142 21.84 7.21 12.06
C ARG A 142 21.07 6.28 11.11
N LEU A 143 20.34 5.29 11.64
CA LEU A 143 19.56 4.35 10.83
C LEU A 143 18.43 5.04 10.07
N LEU A 144 17.70 5.98 10.72
CA LEU A 144 16.66 6.76 10.05
C LEU A 144 17.25 7.61 8.92
N LEU A 145 18.34 8.34 9.16
CA LEU A 145 19.01 9.13 8.12
C LEU A 145 19.50 8.27 6.95
N ILE A 146 20.12 7.12 7.23
CA ILE A 146 20.56 6.20 6.16
C ILE A 146 19.35 5.68 5.38
N THR A 147 18.31 5.23 6.05
CA THR A 147 17.11 4.69 5.39
C THR A 147 16.42 5.74 4.54
N GLY A 148 16.16 6.92 5.11
CA GLY A 148 15.51 8.03 4.39
C GLY A 148 16.33 8.48 3.18
N SER A 149 17.65 8.69 3.36
CA SER A 149 18.56 9.06 2.26
C SER A 149 18.64 7.99 1.18
N SER A 150 18.65 6.70 1.57
CA SER A 150 18.66 5.58 0.61
C SER A 150 17.38 5.52 -0.21
N LEU A 151 16.22 5.78 0.39
CA LEU A 151 14.94 5.84 -0.33
C LEU A 151 14.91 7.02 -1.31
N ILE A 152 15.38 8.20 -0.91
CA ILE A 152 15.48 9.38 -1.80
C ILE A 152 16.43 9.07 -2.96
N LEU A 153 17.60 8.51 -2.69
CA LEU A 153 18.55 8.14 -3.72
C LEU A 153 17.98 7.08 -4.68
N LEU A 154 17.30 6.06 -4.14
CA LEU A 154 16.63 5.04 -4.94
C LEU A 154 15.55 5.66 -5.85
N PHE A 155 14.74 6.59 -5.32
CA PHE A 155 13.77 7.35 -6.12
C PHE A 155 14.45 8.05 -7.30
N ILE A 156 15.52 8.82 -7.04
CA ILE A 156 16.24 9.58 -8.06
C ILE A 156 16.80 8.64 -9.14
N ILE A 157 17.47 7.56 -8.73
CA ILE A 157 18.05 6.57 -9.66
C ILE A 157 16.97 5.96 -10.54
N LEU A 158 15.90 5.41 -9.94
CA LEU A 158 14.81 4.76 -10.69
C LEU A 158 14.10 5.74 -11.62
N ARG A 159 13.98 6.99 -11.22
CA ARG A 159 13.32 8.02 -12.01
C ARG A 159 14.16 8.42 -13.24
N ILE A 160 15.47 8.61 -13.05
CA ILE A 160 16.41 8.95 -14.16
C ILE A 160 16.53 7.79 -15.14
N LEU A 161 16.64 6.56 -14.64
CA LEU A 161 16.75 5.36 -15.48
C LEU A 161 15.44 5.04 -16.22
N LYS A 162 14.33 5.71 -15.90
CA LYS A 162 12.98 5.42 -16.43
C LYS A 162 12.60 3.95 -16.28
N GLY A 163 13.07 3.36 -15.20
CA GLY A 163 12.98 1.93 -14.96
C GLY A 163 11.77 1.56 -14.11
N TYR A 164 11.96 0.55 -13.29
CA TYR A 164 11.00 -0.05 -12.41
C TYR A 164 10.31 0.94 -11.46
N GLY A 165 9.06 0.66 -11.12
CA GLY A 165 8.36 1.27 -9.99
C GLY A 165 7.58 2.54 -10.30
N ASN A 166 7.31 2.85 -11.56
CA ASN A 166 6.31 3.84 -11.97
C ASN A 166 5.90 3.61 -13.43
N PRO A 167 4.69 3.08 -13.68
CA PRO A 167 4.25 2.70 -15.03
C PRO A 167 4.27 3.84 -16.06
N GLY A 168 4.00 5.08 -15.64
CA GLY A 168 3.98 6.25 -16.54
C GLY A 168 5.35 6.76 -16.98
N GLY A 169 6.44 6.31 -16.33
CA GLY A 169 7.79 6.81 -16.59
C GLY A 169 7.94 8.34 -16.34
N TRP A 170 9.10 8.87 -16.70
CA TRP A 170 9.35 10.31 -16.70
C TRP A 170 9.59 10.81 -18.14
N ASP A 171 8.91 11.89 -18.53
CA ASP A 171 9.00 12.46 -19.89
C ASP A 171 10.29 13.27 -20.15
N GLY A 172 11.07 13.56 -19.09
CA GLY A 172 12.34 14.28 -19.19
C GLY A 172 12.22 15.80 -19.32
N LYS A 173 11.01 16.38 -19.22
CA LYS A 173 10.80 17.79 -19.57
C LYS A 173 11.09 18.79 -18.46
N ASN A 174 10.60 18.53 -17.24
CA ASN A 174 10.69 19.51 -16.16
C ASN A 174 10.64 18.87 -14.76
N LEU A 175 10.88 19.68 -13.71
CA LEU A 175 10.87 19.22 -12.33
C LEU A 175 9.49 18.70 -11.88
N TYR A 176 8.41 19.30 -12.36
CA TYR A 176 7.06 18.83 -11.99
C TYR A 176 6.81 17.44 -12.53
N SER A 177 7.14 17.18 -13.80
CA SER A 177 7.02 15.85 -14.38
C SER A 177 8.01 14.85 -13.74
N PHE A 178 9.16 15.32 -13.20
CA PHE A 178 10.06 14.48 -12.44
C PHE A 178 9.44 14.00 -11.14
N LEU A 179 8.70 14.85 -10.44
CA LEU A 179 8.02 14.52 -9.18
C LEU A 179 6.65 13.86 -9.38
N ASP A 180 6.11 13.87 -10.60
CA ASP A 180 4.82 13.28 -10.94
C ASP A 180 4.93 11.73 -10.98
N THR A 181 4.58 11.11 -9.87
CA THR A 181 4.61 9.65 -9.67
C THR A 181 3.22 9.13 -9.38
N SER A 182 2.94 7.89 -9.80
CA SER A 182 1.63 7.27 -9.58
C SER A 182 1.37 7.02 -8.10
N LYS A 183 0.25 7.57 -7.62
CA LYS A 183 -0.29 7.34 -6.28
C LYS A 183 -1.35 6.22 -6.29
N TYR A 184 -2.01 6.01 -7.42
CA TYR A 184 -3.13 5.07 -7.55
C TYR A 184 -2.98 4.18 -8.79
N PRO A 185 -2.49 2.96 -8.65
CA PRO A 185 -1.91 2.33 -7.46
C PRO A 185 -0.61 3.02 -7.02
N PRO A 186 -0.23 2.92 -5.73
CA PRO A 186 1.01 3.55 -5.27
C PRO A 186 2.21 2.85 -5.89
N SER A 187 3.03 3.62 -6.59
CA SER A 187 4.28 3.13 -7.18
C SER A 187 5.40 3.10 -6.15
N LEU A 188 6.42 2.25 -6.37
CA LEU A 188 7.62 2.24 -5.54
C LEU A 188 8.30 3.63 -5.54
N GLN A 189 8.35 4.29 -6.70
CA GLN A 189 8.91 5.63 -6.82
C GLN A 189 8.11 6.64 -5.97
N TYR A 190 6.78 6.58 -5.96
CA TYR A 190 5.93 7.38 -5.08
C TYR A 190 6.23 7.12 -3.60
N CYS A 191 6.31 5.84 -3.20
CA CYS A 191 6.63 5.47 -1.83
C CYS A 191 8.02 5.98 -1.41
N CYS A 192 9.03 5.83 -2.25
CA CYS A 192 10.40 6.30 -1.97
C CYS A 192 10.46 7.83 -1.87
N MET A 193 9.78 8.54 -2.77
CA MET A 193 9.74 10.01 -2.79
C MET A 193 9.05 10.60 -1.55
N THR A 194 8.00 9.93 -1.07
CA THR A 194 7.21 10.45 0.07
C THR A 194 7.73 9.99 1.43
N LEU A 195 8.11 8.72 1.55
CA LEU A 195 8.59 8.15 2.82
C LEU A 195 10.06 8.52 3.09
N GLY A 196 10.89 8.69 2.05
CA GLY A 196 12.29 9.07 2.22
C GLY A 196 12.47 10.32 3.07
N PRO A 197 11.87 11.47 2.71
CA PRO A 197 11.92 12.68 3.53
C PRO A 197 11.14 12.58 4.84
N GLY A 198 10.17 11.67 4.95
CA GLY A 198 9.31 11.49 6.13
C GLY A 198 9.95 10.66 7.26
N ILE A 199 11.05 9.96 6.98
CA ILE A 199 11.81 9.15 7.95
C ILE A 199 12.97 9.94 8.55
#